data_c5dc42726fce110e4c45acdd5b0bb392
#
_entry.id   c5dc42726fce110e4c45acdd5b0bb392
#
_cell.length_a   1.000
_cell.length_b   1.000
_cell.length_c   1.000
_cell.angle_alpha   90.00
_cell.angle_beta   90.00
_cell.angle_gamma   90.00
#
_symmetry.space_group_name_H-M   'P 1'
#
loop_
_entity.id
_entity.type
_entity.pdbx_description
1 polymer ?
#
loop_
_entity_poly.entity_id
_entity_poly.type
_entity_poly.pdbx_seq_one_letter_code
_entity_poly.pdbx_strand_id
1 'polypeptide(L)'
;MPRNIENYYQEIGRAGRDGLNSECILLYSPRDVQTQKFLIENSTEDIDRKNHEYKKLRTITDFVHTDRCLRNYILDYFEEGYTGECGRCSNCEGNYEMSDRTIDAQKVLSCVYRMKRPYGRNMIVDVLKGSRNEKLMGFKLN
;
A
#
# COMPACT_ATOMS: atom_id res chain seq x y z
N MET A 1 -6.78 -8.51 6.77
CA MET A 1 -5.40 -8.11 7.12
C MET A 1 -5.35 -7.63 8.56
N PRO A 2 -4.21 -7.77 9.30
CA PRO A 2 -4.01 -7.21 10.63
C PRO A 2 -4.24 -5.69 10.65
N ARG A 3 -4.54 -5.13 11.82
CA ARG A 3 -4.88 -3.71 11.98
C ARG A 3 -3.65 -2.79 11.80
N ASN A 4 -2.49 -3.25 12.23
CA ASN A 4 -1.22 -2.51 12.23
C ASN A 4 -0.02 -3.48 12.22
N ILE A 5 1.19 -2.95 12.12
CA ILE A 5 2.44 -3.73 12.10
C ILE A 5 2.65 -4.48 13.42
N GLU A 6 2.33 -3.88 14.56
CA GLU A 6 2.51 -4.50 15.87
C GLU A 6 1.66 -5.78 16.01
N ASN A 7 0.38 -5.71 15.58
CA ASN A 7 -0.49 -6.88 15.59
C ASN A 7 0.02 -7.96 14.64
N TYR A 8 0.42 -7.57 13.43
CA TYR A 8 1.03 -8.50 12.48
C TYR A 8 2.28 -9.17 13.07
N TYR A 9 3.17 -8.40 13.66
CA TYR A 9 4.39 -8.93 14.28
C TYR A 9 4.09 -9.91 15.42
N GLN A 10 3.09 -9.61 16.25
CA GLN A 10 2.65 -10.53 17.30
C GLN A 10 2.04 -11.82 16.75
N GLU A 11 1.32 -11.74 15.63
CA GLU A 11 0.70 -12.91 14.98
C GLU A 11 1.78 -13.81 14.39
N ILE A 12 2.73 -13.27 13.61
CA ILE A 12 3.81 -14.04 13.01
C ILE A 12 4.81 -14.58 14.04
N GLY A 13 4.99 -13.88 15.17
CA GLY A 13 5.84 -14.33 16.28
C GLY A 13 5.34 -15.59 17.01
N ARG A 14 4.17 -16.11 16.62
CA ARG A 14 3.64 -17.39 17.11
C ARG A 14 4.11 -18.58 16.28
N ALA A 15 4.54 -18.33 15.03
CA ALA A 15 5.03 -19.36 14.13
C ALA A 15 6.44 -19.83 14.53
N GLY A 16 6.76 -21.09 14.30
CA GLY A 16 8.10 -21.66 14.49
C GLY A 16 8.59 -21.74 15.93
N ARG A 17 7.71 -21.67 16.93
CA ARG A 17 8.12 -21.79 18.36
C ARG A 17 8.64 -23.16 18.73
N ASP A 18 8.32 -24.15 17.96
CA ASP A 18 8.79 -25.53 18.06
C ASP A 18 10.14 -25.77 17.37
N GLY A 19 10.73 -24.70 16.76
CA GLY A 19 11.96 -24.75 15.99
C GLY A 19 11.80 -25.28 14.57
N LEU A 20 10.56 -25.56 14.13
CA LEU A 20 10.29 -25.99 12.75
C LEU A 20 10.18 -24.79 11.81
N ASN A 21 10.49 -25.02 10.52
CA ASN A 21 10.27 -24.02 9.49
C ASN A 21 8.78 -23.71 9.38
N SER A 22 8.44 -22.45 9.41
CA SER A 22 7.07 -21.97 9.33
C SER A 22 6.94 -20.84 8.30
N GLU A 23 5.84 -20.84 7.58
CA GLU A 23 5.51 -19.80 6.61
C GLU A 23 4.43 -18.88 7.19
N CYS A 24 4.63 -17.56 7.04
CA CYS A 24 3.67 -16.55 7.46
C CYS A 24 3.08 -15.87 6.23
N ILE A 25 1.79 -16.13 5.96
CA ILE A 25 1.08 -15.59 4.80
C ILE A 25 0.16 -14.46 5.24
N LEU A 26 0.33 -13.27 4.67
CA LEU A 26 -0.56 -12.14 4.89
C LEU A 26 -1.54 -12.01 3.72
N LEU A 27 -2.83 -12.19 4.00
CA LEU A 27 -3.90 -11.96 3.03
C LEU A 27 -4.34 -10.49 3.07
N TYR A 28 -4.39 -9.86 1.91
CA TYR A 28 -4.75 -8.45 1.75
C TYR A 28 -5.82 -8.27 0.68
N SER A 29 -6.76 -7.37 0.96
CA SER A 29 -7.72 -6.84 0.01
C SER A 29 -7.89 -5.33 0.22
N PRO A 30 -8.09 -4.50 -0.82
CA PRO A 30 -8.44 -3.09 -0.65
C PRO A 30 -9.65 -2.82 0.24
N ARG A 31 -10.57 -3.79 0.35
CA ARG A 31 -11.72 -3.73 1.27
C ARG A 31 -11.29 -3.75 2.73
N ASP A 32 -10.17 -4.42 3.07
CA ASP A 32 -9.68 -4.47 4.43
C ASP A 32 -9.35 -3.08 4.95
N VAL A 33 -8.73 -2.24 4.10
CA VAL A 33 -8.43 -0.84 4.45
C VAL A 33 -9.71 -0.05 4.72
N GLN A 34 -10.76 -0.25 3.93
CA GLN A 34 -12.05 0.44 4.15
C GLN A 34 -12.71 -0.03 5.45
N THR A 35 -12.67 -1.33 5.74
CA THR A 35 -13.17 -1.90 6.99
C THR A 35 -12.43 -1.32 8.19
N GLN A 36 -11.10 -1.27 8.13
CA GLN A 36 -10.28 -0.69 9.21
C GLN A 36 -10.56 0.80 9.40
N LYS A 37 -10.70 1.57 8.31
CA LYS A 37 -11.12 2.99 8.40
C LYS A 37 -12.46 3.17 9.09
N PHE A 38 -13.45 2.35 8.72
CA PHE A 38 -14.76 2.36 9.38
C PHE A 38 -14.65 2.05 10.88
N LEU A 39 -13.85 1.08 11.27
CA LEU A 39 -13.60 0.74 12.68
C LEU A 39 -12.93 1.89 13.43
N ILE A 40 -11.94 2.55 12.83
CA ILE A 40 -11.26 3.69 13.43
C ILE A 40 -12.24 4.85 13.65
N GLU A 41 -13.08 5.18 12.65
CA GLU A 41 -14.06 6.25 12.77
C GLU A 41 -15.05 6.04 13.92
N ASN A 42 -15.43 4.78 14.17
CA ASN A 42 -16.39 4.42 15.19
C ASN A 42 -15.76 4.03 16.55
N SER A 43 -14.43 4.07 16.68
CA SER A 43 -13.74 3.60 17.90
C SER A 43 -13.62 4.65 18.99
N THR A 44 -13.60 5.93 18.65
CA THR A 44 -13.39 7.05 19.57
C THR A 44 -13.81 8.36 18.91
N GLU A 45 -14.14 9.38 19.69
CA GLU A 45 -14.35 10.76 19.22
C GLU A 45 -13.06 11.59 19.23
N ASP A 46 -12.01 11.10 19.89
CA ASP A 46 -10.72 11.76 19.99
C ASP A 46 -10.02 11.78 18.62
N ILE A 47 -9.82 12.99 18.10
CA ILE A 47 -9.22 13.24 16.78
C ILE A 47 -7.75 12.82 16.75
N ASP A 48 -6.99 13.07 17.81
CA ASP A 48 -5.56 12.75 17.86
C ASP A 48 -5.36 11.24 17.87
N ARG A 49 -6.20 10.53 18.61
CA ARG A 49 -6.22 9.07 18.62
C ARG A 49 -6.59 8.50 17.26
N LYS A 50 -7.61 9.04 16.59
CA LYS A 50 -7.96 8.64 15.22
C LYS A 50 -6.78 8.84 14.26
N ASN A 51 -6.15 10.00 14.29
CA ASN A 51 -5.00 10.31 13.45
C ASN A 51 -3.83 9.34 13.68
N HIS A 52 -3.59 8.95 14.93
CA HIS A 52 -2.58 7.95 15.28
C HIS A 52 -2.92 6.57 14.68
N GLU A 53 -4.17 6.11 14.81
CA GLU A 53 -4.61 4.85 14.23
C GLU A 53 -4.57 4.88 12.69
N TYR A 54 -4.89 6.00 12.06
CA TYR A 54 -4.73 6.16 10.61
C TYR A 54 -3.27 6.07 10.15
N LYS A 55 -2.33 6.63 10.90
CA LYS A 55 -0.90 6.49 10.62
C LYS A 55 -0.49 5.01 10.67
N LYS A 56 -0.90 4.28 11.71
CA LYS A 56 -0.63 2.85 11.84
C LYS A 56 -1.24 2.03 10.70
N LEU A 57 -2.49 2.33 10.32
CA LEU A 57 -3.15 1.69 9.18
C LEU A 57 -2.41 1.96 7.86
N ARG A 58 -1.93 3.19 7.67
CA ARG A 58 -1.12 3.54 6.50
C ARG A 58 0.16 2.72 6.47
N THR A 59 0.89 2.63 7.57
CA THR A 59 2.15 1.88 7.65
C THR A 59 1.98 0.41 7.27
N ILE A 60 0.94 -0.29 7.77
CA ILE A 60 0.71 -1.68 7.36
C ILE A 60 0.24 -1.80 5.91
N THR A 61 -0.47 -0.81 5.39
CA THR A 61 -0.84 -0.76 3.97
C THR A 61 0.39 -0.57 3.08
N ASP A 62 1.31 0.32 3.47
CA ASP A 62 2.58 0.54 2.78
C ASP A 62 3.47 -0.72 2.85
N PHE A 63 3.47 -1.44 3.98
CA PHE A 63 4.15 -2.73 4.15
C PHE A 63 3.67 -3.78 3.14
N VAL A 64 2.37 -3.88 2.91
CA VAL A 64 1.81 -4.85 1.94
C VAL A 64 2.23 -4.55 0.50
N HIS A 65 2.51 -3.28 0.19
CA HIS A 65 2.87 -2.84 -1.17
C HIS A 65 4.37 -2.56 -1.36
N THR A 66 5.18 -2.80 -0.32
CA THR A 66 6.62 -2.55 -0.42
C THR A 66 7.32 -3.60 -1.28
N ASP A 67 8.31 -3.18 -2.04
CA ASP A 67 9.28 -4.02 -2.75
C ASP A 67 10.55 -4.31 -1.93
N ARG A 68 10.70 -3.62 -0.79
CA ARG A 68 11.83 -3.82 0.13
C ARG A 68 11.72 -5.14 0.87
N CYS A 69 12.83 -5.62 1.43
CA CYS A 69 12.83 -6.77 2.33
C CYS A 69 11.78 -6.59 3.45
N LEU A 70 10.82 -7.53 3.54
CA LEU A 70 9.72 -7.44 4.51
C LEU A 70 10.19 -7.46 5.95
N ARG A 71 11.23 -8.25 6.26
CA ARG A 71 11.83 -8.28 7.60
C ARG A 71 12.48 -6.94 7.93
N ASN A 72 13.20 -6.37 6.99
CA ASN A 72 13.85 -5.07 7.17
C ASN A 72 12.82 -3.96 7.43
N TYR A 73 11.71 -3.98 6.69
CA TYR A 73 10.62 -3.03 6.91
C TYR A 73 10.06 -3.08 8.33
N ILE A 74 9.89 -4.30 8.88
CA ILE A 74 9.40 -4.48 10.26
C ILE A 74 10.44 -3.99 11.28
N LEU A 75 11.72 -4.32 11.08
CA LEU A 75 12.78 -3.90 11.98
C LEU A 75 12.96 -2.38 11.98
N ASP A 76 12.89 -1.73 10.81
CA ASP A 76 12.90 -0.27 10.68
C ASP A 76 11.71 0.36 11.44
N TYR A 77 10.54 -0.26 11.40
CA TYR A 77 9.38 0.21 12.14
C TYR A 77 9.60 0.22 13.66
N PHE A 78 10.33 -0.77 14.19
CA PHE A 78 10.69 -0.85 15.61
C PHE A 78 12.01 -0.15 15.94
N GLU A 79 12.56 0.64 15.01
CA GLU A 79 13.82 1.37 15.17
C GLU A 79 15.04 0.45 15.44
N GLU A 80 14.90 -0.83 15.08
CA GLU A 80 16.00 -1.78 15.08
C GLU A 80 16.78 -1.65 13.77
N GLY A 81 17.94 -0.98 13.80
CA GLY A 81 18.78 -0.72 12.65
C GLY A 81 19.34 -2.00 12.01
N TYR A 82 18.59 -2.60 11.10
CA TYR A 82 19.03 -3.71 10.26
C TYR A 82 19.20 -3.24 8.83
N THR A 83 20.41 -3.39 8.29
CA THR A 83 20.71 -3.07 6.88
C THR A 83 21.03 -4.36 6.13
N GLY A 84 20.16 -4.75 5.19
CA GLY A 84 20.40 -5.91 4.35
C GLY A 84 19.13 -6.67 3.95
N GLU A 85 19.30 -7.69 3.16
CA GLU A 85 18.24 -8.60 2.76
C GLU A 85 18.20 -9.82 3.67
N CYS A 86 17.01 -10.26 4.08
CA CYS A 86 16.90 -11.43 4.95
C CYS A 86 17.05 -12.76 4.20
N GLY A 87 16.95 -12.75 2.87
CA GLY A 87 17.05 -13.93 1.99
C GLY A 87 15.95 -14.99 2.18
N ARG A 88 14.87 -14.66 2.92
CA ARG A 88 13.81 -15.62 3.29
C ARG A 88 12.40 -15.06 3.17
N CYS A 89 12.21 -13.82 2.81
CA CYS A 89 10.88 -13.26 2.59
C CYS A 89 10.57 -13.25 1.10
N SER A 90 9.29 -13.20 0.76
CA SER A 90 8.86 -13.22 -0.64
C SER A 90 9.51 -12.15 -1.51
N ASN A 91 9.82 -10.98 -0.95
CA ASN A 91 10.50 -9.91 -1.69
C ASN A 91 11.99 -10.19 -1.91
N CYS A 92 12.66 -10.93 -1.02
CA CYS A 92 14.06 -11.35 -1.21
C CYS A 92 14.19 -12.58 -2.12
N GLU A 93 13.22 -13.50 -2.06
CA GLU A 93 13.22 -14.73 -2.85
C GLU A 93 12.61 -14.53 -4.25
N GLY A 94 11.79 -13.47 -4.41
CA GLY A 94 11.08 -13.21 -5.66
C GLY A 94 12.01 -12.72 -6.76
N ASN A 95 11.99 -13.41 -7.90
CA ASN A 95 12.56 -12.91 -9.16
C ASN A 95 11.60 -11.86 -9.74
N TYR A 96 11.70 -10.61 -9.28
CA TYR A 96 10.93 -9.51 -9.87
C TYR A 96 11.64 -9.04 -11.16
N GLU A 97 10.98 -9.24 -12.31
CA GLU A 97 11.42 -8.57 -13.53
C GLU A 97 11.12 -7.07 -13.40
N MET A 98 12.18 -6.30 -13.24
CA MET A 98 12.08 -4.83 -13.25
C MET A 98 11.79 -4.37 -14.67
N SER A 99 10.61 -3.78 -14.90
CA SER A 99 10.27 -3.16 -16.18
C SER A 99 10.35 -1.65 -16.08
N ASP A 100 11.04 -1.02 -17.02
CA ASP A 100 11.05 0.45 -17.11
C ASP A 100 9.67 0.97 -17.54
N ARG A 101 9.02 1.71 -16.66
CA ARG A 101 7.71 2.35 -16.86
C ARG A 101 7.81 3.88 -16.92
N THR A 102 9.00 4.41 -17.14
CA THR A 102 9.26 5.86 -17.17
C THR A 102 8.33 6.57 -18.16
N ILE A 103 8.18 6.05 -19.38
CA ILE A 103 7.30 6.64 -20.40
C ILE A 103 5.83 6.61 -19.96
N ASP A 104 5.37 5.51 -19.38
CA ASP A 104 3.99 5.40 -18.91
C ASP A 104 3.73 6.37 -17.73
N ALA A 105 4.68 6.48 -16.81
CA ALA A 105 4.62 7.46 -15.73
C ALA A 105 4.58 8.91 -16.26
N GLN A 106 5.42 9.24 -17.25
CA GLN A 106 5.42 10.56 -17.90
C GLN A 106 4.09 10.87 -18.57
N LYS A 107 3.46 9.91 -19.26
CA LYS A 107 2.11 10.08 -19.84
C LYS A 107 1.07 10.41 -18.77
N VAL A 108 1.08 9.66 -17.66
CA VAL A 108 0.14 9.91 -16.54
C VAL A 108 0.37 11.28 -15.93
N LEU A 109 1.61 11.64 -15.62
CA LEU A 109 1.96 12.94 -15.03
C LEU A 109 1.60 14.11 -15.99
N SER A 110 1.91 13.97 -17.28
CA SER A 110 1.54 14.96 -18.29
C SER A 110 0.02 15.12 -18.43
N CYS A 111 -0.73 14.03 -18.36
CA CYS A 111 -2.19 14.05 -18.36
C CYS A 111 -2.71 14.84 -17.15
N VAL A 112 -2.26 14.50 -15.94
CA VAL A 112 -2.67 15.18 -14.70
C VAL A 112 -2.33 16.68 -14.76
N TYR A 113 -1.13 17.03 -15.21
CA TYR A 113 -0.69 18.43 -15.34
C TYR A 113 -1.57 19.23 -16.31
N ARG A 114 -1.93 18.64 -17.47
CA ARG A 114 -2.77 19.30 -18.49
C ARG A 114 -4.22 19.47 -18.07
N MET A 115 -4.73 18.60 -17.22
CA MET A 115 -6.12 18.66 -16.74
C MET A 115 -6.42 19.89 -15.87
N LYS A 116 -5.41 20.56 -15.32
CA LYS A 116 -5.50 21.83 -14.55
C LYS A 116 -6.44 21.82 -13.31
N ARG A 117 -7.13 20.72 -13.04
CA ARG A 117 -8.05 20.53 -11.91
C ARG A 117 -7.88 19.12 -11.33
N PRO A 118 -8.13 18.92 -10.04
CA PRO A 118 -8.11 17.59 -9.46
C PRO A 118 -9.30 16.77 -9.95
N TYR A 119 -9.01 15.72 -10.72
CA TYR A 119 -9.98 14.74 -11.16
C TYR A 119 -9.69 13.39 -10.52
N GLY A 120 -10.74 12.57 -10.33
CA GLY A 120 -10.59 11.21 -9.80
C GLY A 120 -9.87 10.28 -10.79
N ARG A 121 -9.31 9.20 -10.27
CA ARG A 121 -8.54 8.19 -11.02
C ARG A 121 -9.23 7.74 -12.32
N ASN A 122 -10.53 7.48 -12.26
CA ASN A 122 -11.27 6.97 -13.43
C ASN A 122 -11.26 7.98 -14.60
N MET A 123 -11.37 9.27 -14.30
CA MET A 123 -11.30 10.33 -15.33
C MET A 123 -9.92 10.37 -16.01
N ILE A 124 -8.85 10.24 -15.24
CA ILE A 124 -7.47 10.18 -15.76
C ILE A 124 -7.31 8.96 -16.68
N VAL A 125 -7.79 7.79 -16.25
CA VAL A 125 -7.77 6.56 -17.05
C VAL A 125 -8.54 6.73 -18.35
N ASP A 126 -9.73 7.34 -18.31
CA ASP A 126 -10.55 7.55 -19.48
C ASP A 126 -9.88 8.49 -20.50
N VAL A 127 -9.25 9.58 -20.03
CA VAL A 127 -8.47 10.49 -20.88
C VAL A 127 -7.28 9.76 -21.53
N LEU A 128 -6.52 9.01 -20.75
CA LEU A 128 -5.35 8.26 -21.25
C LEU A 128 -5.73 7.17 -22.26
N LYS A 129 -6.93 6.60 -22.15
CA LYS A 129 -7.48 5.62 -23.11
C LYS A 129 -8.10 6.27 -24.35
N GLY A 130 -8.19 7.59 -24.40
CA GLY A 130 -8.90 8.29 -25.48
C GLY A 130 -10.39 8.00 -25.50
N SER A 131 -11.00 7.76 -24.35
CA SER A 131 -12.44 7.48 -24.24
C SER A 131 -13.27 8.69 -24.69
N ARG A 132 -14.34 8.44 -25.43
CA ARG A 132 -15.28 9.49 -25.94
C ARG A 132 -16.56 9.51 -25.11
N ASN A 133 -16.49 9.43 -23.80
CA ASN A 133 -17.69 9.53 -22.99
C ASN A 133 -18.17 10.99 -22.85
N GLU A 134 -19.46 11.18 -22.62
CA GLU A 134 -20.10 12.51 -22.53
C GLU A 134 -19.46 13.41 -21.45
N LYS A 135 -18.95 12.83 -20.36
CA LYS A 135 -18.29 13.58 -19.29
C LYS A 135 -16.97 14.20 -19.75
N LEU A 136 -16.18 13.47 -20.54
CA LEU A 136 -14.92 13.99 -21.09
C LEU A 136 -15.17 15.08 -22.12
N MET A 137 -16.19 14.89 -22.97
CA MET A 137 -16.60 15.88 -23.99
C MET A 137 -17.06 17.18 -23.32
N GLY A 138 -17.82 17.09 -22.23
CA GLY A 138 -18.28 18.25 -21.46
C GLY A 138 -17.16 19.06 -20.81
N PHE A 139 -16.03 18.40 -20.45
CA PHE A 139 -14.87 19.07 -19.86
C PHE A 139 -13.79 19.47 -20.87
N LYS A 140 -14.00 19.21 -22.18
CA LYS A 140 -13.02 19.47 -23.27
C LYS A 140 -11.64 18.84 -22.97
N LEU A 141 -11.64 17.58 -22.49
CA LEU A 141 -10.46 16.80 -22.12
C LEU A 141 -10.13 15.70 -23.15
N ASN A 142 -10.55 15.85 -24.38
CA ASN A 142 -10.30 14.94 -25.51
C ASN A 142 -9.09 15.38 -26.34
#